data_ed97c5373c58f7c29f1a2ee5dab1ae92
#
_entry.id   ed97c5373c58f7c29f1a2ee5dab1ae92
#
_cell.length_a   1.000
_cell.length_b   1.000
_cell.length_c   1.000
_cell.angle_alpha   90.00
_cell.angle_beta   90.00
_cell.angle_gamma   90.00
#
_symmetry.space_group_name_H-M   'P 1'
#
loop_
_entity.id
_entity.type
_entity.pdbx_description
1 polymer ?
#
loop_
_entity_poly.entity_id
_entity_poly.type
_entity_poly.pdbx_seq_one_letter_code
_entity_poly.pdbx_strand_id
1 'polypeptide(L)'
;HLWETWLPKKFKEKGPRVERRRLGEMLWVGGSKMYEYELDTPDAPWCDIWFYEDLVYPNKRHVAAVGFAREEMTMSPITYDEMRPGCYEPKARVEDMISNHVEASLSFPTMPRFCGQTFAEAEDRELALACVKAYNDFMVEEWCGDSNGALLPLIIIPLWDADLAAA
;
A
#
# COMPACT_ATOMS: atom_id res chain seq x y z
N HIS A 1 9.67 2.41 -2.24
CA HIS A 1 10.83 2.98 -1.51
C HIS A 1 10.50 3.46 -0.08
N LEU A 2 9.21 3.65 0.29
CA LEU A 2 8.79 4.14 1.62
C LEU A 2 9.55 3.42 2.77
N TRP A 3 9.43 2.10 2.82
CA TRP A 3 10.01 1.31 3.91
C TRP A 3 11.55 1.26 3.87
N GLU A 4 12.12 1.34 2.67
CA GLU A 4 13.57 1.41 2.50
C GLU A 4 14.15 2.74 2.98
N THR A 5 13.40 3.83 2.84
CA THR A 5 13.83 5.17 3.21
C THR A 5 13.50 5.49 4.68
N TRP A 6 12.26 5.30 5.08
CA TRP A 6 11.71 5.81 6.35
C TRP A 6 11.76 4.81 7.51
N LEU A 7 11.85 3.50 7.21
CA LEU A 7 11.93 2.51 8.29
C LEU A 7 13.35 2.46 8.89
N PRO A 8 13.49 2.42 10.24
CA PRO A 8 14.80 2.28 10.88
C PRO A 8 15.57 1.06 10.38
N LYS A 9 16.90 1.21 10.22
CA LYS A 9 17.78 0.20 9.61
C LYS A 9 17.62 -1.21 10.21
N LYS A 10 17.44 -1.30 11.54
CA LYS A 10 17.28 -2.58 12.25
C LYS A 10 16.04 -3.39 11.83
N PHE A 11 15.05 -2.73 11.22
CA PHE A 11 13.79 -3.35 10.82
C PHE A 11 13.64 -3.58 9.30
N LYS A 12 14.57 -3.07 8.48
CA LYS A 12 14.41 -3.11 7.02
C LYS A 12 14.28 -4.51 6.44
N GLU A 13 14.98 -5.49 7.02
CA GLU A 13 14.93 -6.89 6.57
C GLU A 13 13.59 -7.57 6.86
N LYS A 14 12.90 -7.14 7.94
CA LYS A 14 11.62 -7.70 8.38
C LYS A 14 10.42 -6.84 8.01
N GLY A 15 10.67 -5.61 7.59
CA GLY A 15 9.63 -4.66 7.24
C GLY A 15 8.85 -5.04 5.99
N PRO A 16 7.78 -4.29 5.70
CA PRO A 16 7.01 -4.50 4.48
C PRO A 16 7.89 -4.34 3.24
N ARG A 17 7.73 -5.23 2.27
CA ARG A 17 8.47 -5.22 1.01
C ARG A 17 7.59 -5.62 -0.16
N VAL A 18 7.99 -5.23 -1.35
CA VAL A 18 7.33 -5.62 -2.60
C VAL A 18 8.23 -6.58 -3.35
N GLU A 19 7.67 -7.70 -3.79
CA GLU A 19 8.34 -8.66 -4.67
C GLU A 19 7.51 -8.85 -5.93
N ARG A 20 8.17 -8.89 -7.09
CA ARG A 20 7.51 -9.25 -8.35
C ARG A 20 7.50 -10.77 -8.49
N ARG A 21 6.31 -11.34 -8.44
CA ARG A 21 6.10 -12.78 -8.52
C ARG A 21 5.00 -13.11 -9.54
N ARG A 22 4.99 -14.34 -10.04
CA ARG A 22 3.85 -14.83 -10.81
C ARG A 22 2.71 -15.17 -9.86
N LEU A 23 1.49 -14.73 -10.18
CA LEU A 23 0.30 -14.95 -9.35
C LEU A 23 -0.66 -15.88 -10.08
N GLY A 24 -0.81 -17.11 -9.58
CA GLY A 24 -1.76 -18.11 -10.04
C GLY A 24 -3.16 -17.90 -9.47
N GLU A 25 -3.79 -18.96 -9.04
CA GLU A 25 -5.15 -18.91 -8.54
C GLU A 25 -5.24 -18.21 -7.17
N MET A 26 -6.38 -17.60 -6.96
CA MET A 26 -6.77 -16.95 -5.73
C MET A 26 -7.94 -17.73 -5.14
N LEU A 27 -7.70 -18.40 -4.01
CA LEU A 27 -8.68 -19.23 -3.34
C LEU A 27 -9.32 -18.47 -2.19
N TRP A 28 -10.66 -18.40 -2.17
CA TRP A 28 -11.40 -17.83 -1.05
C TRP A 28 -11.38 -18.79 0.15
N VAL A 29 -10.78 -18.37 1.26
CA VAL A 29 -10.69 -19.16 2.50
C VAL A 29 -11.51 -18.56 3.65
N GLY A 30 -11.94 -17.31 3.52
CA GLY A 30 -12.68 -16.59 4.56
C GLY A 30 -11.80 -16.11 5.72
N GLY A 31 -12.44 -15.55 6.75
CA GLY A 31 -11.74 -15.00 7.92
C GLY A 31 -10.93 -13.76 7.59
N SER A 32 -9.94 -13.44 8.43
CA SER A 32 -9.08 -12.26 8.28
C SER A 32 -8.19 -12.33 7.04
N LYS A 33 -7.80 -13.51 6.61
CA LYS A 33 -6.96 -13.73 5.41
C LYS A 33 -7.76 -13.76 4.10
N MET A 34 -9.06 -13.71 4.11
CA MET A 34 -9.98 -13.77 2.97
C MET A 34 -9.56 -14.67 1.80
N TYR A 35 -8.31 -14.59 1.34
CA TYR A 35 -7.77 -15.31 0.19
C TYR A 35 -6.41 -15.93 0.51
N GLU A 36 -6.18 -17.12 -0.01
CA GLU A 36 -4.86 -17.71 -0.24
C GLU A 36 -4.47 -17.54 -1.70
N TYR A 37 -3.18 -17.40 -1.96
CA TYR A 37 -2.64 -17.12 -3.28
C TYR A 37 -1.63 -18.18 -3.69
N GLU A 38 -1.79 -18.71 -4.89
CA GLU A 38 -0.80 -19.59 -5.50
C GLU A 38 0.29 -18.73 -6.15
N LEU A 39 1.52 -18.79 -5.59
CA LEU A 39 2.65 -18.01 -6.07
C LEU A 39 3.54 -18.85 -6.98
N ASP A 40 4.22 -18.17 -7.92
CA ASP A 40 5.18 -18.74 -8.86
C ASP A 40 4.62 -19.82 -9.79
N THR A 41 3.32 -19.80 -10.03
CA THR A 41 2.68 -20.69 -10.98
C THR A 41 3.26 -20.44 -12.38
N PRO A 42 3.75 -21.47 -13.08
CA PRO A 42 4.26 -21.31 -14.46
C PRO A 42 3.22 -20.64 -15.37
N ASP A 43 3.69 -19.74 -16.22
CA ASP A 43 2.87 -19.00 -17.19
C ASP A 43 1.76 -18.08 -16.61
N ALA A 44 1.62 -18.02 -15.30
CA ALA A 44 0.71 -17.06 -14.67
C ALA A 44 1.20 -15.60 -14.87
N PRO A 45 0.30 -14.61 -14.82
CA PRO A 45 0.68 -13.21 -14.97
C PRO A 45 1.60 -12.73 -13.86
N TRP A 46 2.44 -11.74 -14.17
CA TRP A 46 3.26 -11.06 -13.17
C TRP A 46 2.40 -10.15 -12.29
N CYS A 47 2.79 -10.05 -11.03
CA CYS A 47 2.17 -9.20 -10.03
C CYS A 47 3.24 -8.61 -9.11
N ASP A 48 3.13 -7.35 -8.76
CA ASP A 48 3.89 -6.78 -7.67
C ASP A 48 3.10 -7.00 -6.37
N ILE A 49 3.67 -7.76 -5.45
CA ILE A 49 3.00 -8.30 -4.26
C ILE A 49 3.67 -7.75 -3.01
N TRP A 50 2.88 -7.21 -2.09
CA TRP A 50 3.33 -6.82 -0.77
C TRP A 50 3.45 -8.03 0.16
N PHE A 51 4.56 -8.10 0.87
CA PHE A 51 4.82 -9.07 1.92
C PHE A 51 5.12 -8.34 3.23
N TYR A 52 4.50 -8.80 4.29
CA TYR A 52 4.76 -8.33 5.65
C TYR A 52 4.33 -9.41 6.64
N GLU A 53 5.26 -9.93 7.47
CA GLU A 53 5.02 -11.13 8.28
C GLU A 53 4.39 -12.24 7.41
N ASP A 54 3.22 -12.73 7.77
CA ASP A 54 2.47 -13.73 7.00
C ASP A 54 1.47 -13.11 5.98
N LEU A 55 1.42 -11.79 5.89
CA LEU A 55 0.58 -11.10 4.92
C LEU A 55 1.15 -11.25 3.51
N VAL A 56 0.32 -11.72 2.60
CA VAL A 56 0.53 -11.69 1.15
C VAL A 56 -0.57 -10.82 0.54
N TYR A 57 -0.20 -9.65 0.00
CA TYR A 57 -1.17 -8.70 -0.54
C TYR A 57 -0.83 -8.32 -1.99
N PRO A 58 -1.40 -9.04 -2.98
CA PRO A 58 -1.17 -8.74 -4.39
C PRO A 58 -1.82 -7.43 -4.82
N ASN A 59 -1.13 -6.67 -5.64
CA ASN A 59 -1.73 -5.55 -6.34
C ASN A 59 -2.71 -6.07 -7.41
N LYS A 60 -3.91 -5.50 -7.43
CA LYS A 60 -4.99 -5.91 -8.33
C LYS A 60 -5.46 -4.71 -9.13
N ARG A 61 -5.81 -4.93 -10.39
CA ARG A 61 -6.16 -3.86 -11.33
C ARG A 61 -7.29 -2.96 -10.81
N HIS A 62 -8.28 -3.50 -10.11
CA HIS A 62 -9.40 -2.70 -9.62
C HIS A 62 -9.01 -1.58 -8.62
N VAL A 63 -7.87 -1.70 -7.90
CA VAL A 63 -7.38 -0.65 -6.99
C VAL A 63 -6.44 0.36 -7.68
N ALA A 64 -6.04 0.09 -8.93
CA ALA A 64 -5.18 0.94 -9.74
C ALA A 64 -5.71 1.00 -11.19
N ALA A 65 -7.03 1.18 -11.35
CA ALA A 65 -7.73 1.04 -12.63
C ALA A 65 -7.68 2.27 -13.52
N VAL A 66 -7.11 3.37 -13.06
CA VAL A 66 -7.03 4.60 -13.84
C VAL A 66 -6.25 4.39 -15.14
N GLY A 67 -6.88 4.69 -16.27
CA GLY A 67 -6.31 4.51 -17.60
C GLY A 67 -6.69 3.20 -18.29
N PHE A 68 -7.34 2.27 -17.58
CA PHE A 68 -7.90 1.04 -18.16
C PHE A 68 -9.36 1.23 -18.58
N ALA A 69 -9.82 0.44 -19.57
CA ALA A 69 -11.22 0.38 -19.91
C ALA A 69 -12.04 -0.20 -18.75
N ARG A 70 -13.33 0.13 -18.69
CA ARG A 70 -14.20 -0.30 -17.59
C ARG A 70 -14.26 -1.82 -17.42
N GLU A 71 -14.22 -2.54 -18.53
CA GLU A 71 -14.25 -4.01 -18.58
C GLU A 71 -12.97 -4.64 -18.04
N GLU A 72 -11.88 -3.87 -17.98
CA GLU A 72 -10.59 -4.29 -17.46
C GLU A 72 -10.41 -4.03 -15.95
N MET A 73 -11.38 -3.38 -15.30
CA MET A 73 -11.42 -3.16 -13.85
C MET A 73 -11.77 -4.46 -13.11
N THR A 74 -10.83 -5.39 -13.12
CA THR A 74 -10.99 -6.75 -12.59
C THR A 74 -10.09 -7.01 -11.39
N MET A 75 -10.21 -8.19 -10.78
CA MET A 75 -9.31 -8.70 -9.75
C MET A 75 -7.96 -9.22 -10.31
N SER A 76 -7.72 -9.04 -11.61
CA SER A 76 -6.48 -9.46 -12.25
C SER A 76 -5.25 -8.83 -11.60
N PRO A 77 -4.13 -9.56 -11.53
CA PRO A 77 -2.85 -9.02 -11.07
C PRO A 77 -2.42 -7.81 -11.89
N ILE A 78 -1.64 -6.94 -11.26
CA ILE A 78 -1.03 -5.78 -11.94
C ILE A 78 0.35 -5.53 -11.36
N THR A 79 1.28 -5.09 -12.23
CA THR A 79 2.60 -4.60 -11.82
C THR A 79 2.62 -3.07 -11.77
N TYR A 80 3.59 -2.49 -11.05
CA TYR A 80 3.77 -1.03 -11.04
C TYR A 80 4.06 -0.45 -12.43
N ASP A 81 4.68 -1.24 -13.33
CA ASP A 81 4.97 -0.81 -14.71
C ASP A 81 3.69 -0.61 -15.55
N GLU A 82 2.60 -1.28 -15.16
CA GLU A 82 1.30 -1.19 -15.83
C GLU A 82 0.40 -0.13 -15.19
N MET A 83 0.73 0.31 -13.96
CA MET A 83 -0.05 1.32 -13.25
C MET A 83 0.24 2.72 -13.80
N ARG A 84 -0.78 3.57 -13.82
CA ARG A 84 -0.58 5.00 -14.06
C ARG A 84 0.30 5.59 -12.96
N PRO A 85 1.35 6.38 -13.28
CA PRO A 85 2.27 6.94 -12.29
C PRO A 85 1.60 7.68 -11.13
N GLY A 86 0.48 8.36 -11.35
CA GLY A 86 -0.32 9.00 -10.29
C GLY A 86 -0.88 8.06 -9.22
N CYS A 87 -0.75 6.72 -9.40
CA CYS A 87 -1.09 5.76 -8.36
C CYS A 87 -0.01 5.66 -7.26
N TYR A 88 1.25 6.03 -7.56
CA TYR A 88 2.39 5.84 -6.63
C TYR A 88 3.42 6.99 -6.64
N GLU A 89 3.29 7.97 -7.55
CA GLU A 89 4.15 9.15 -7.65
C GLU A 89 3.37 10.42 -7.30
N PRO A 90 3.73 11.16 -6.22
CA PRO A 90 2.93 12.30 -5.75
C PRO A 90 2.81 13.44 -6.76
N LYS A 91 3.87 13.74 -7.51
CA LYS A 91 3.83 14.81 -8.53
C LYS A 91 2.89 14.44 -9.68
N ALA A 92 2.99 13.20 -10.18
CA ALA A 92 2.08 12.72 -11.22
C ALA A 92 0.64 12.64 -10.71
N ARG A 93 0.43 12.35 -9.41
CA ARG A 93 -0.90 12.40 -8.78
C ARG A 93 -1.50 13.80 -8.82
N VAL A 94 -0.73 14.82 -8.48
CA VAL A 94 -1.19 16.23 -8.52
C VAL A 94 -1.52 16.64 -9.95
N GLU A 95 -0.72 16.25 -10.95
CA GLU A 95 -1.00 16.50 -12.37
C GLU A 95 -2.32 15.85 -12.82
N ASP A 96 -2.55 14.61 -12.41
CA ASP A 96 -3.81 13.91 -12.68
C ASP A 96 -5.01 14.60 -12.02
N MET A 97 -4.86 15.09 -10.80
CA MET A 97 -5.90 15.83 -10.09
C MET A 97 -6.24 17.14 -10.82
N ILE A 98 -5.23 17.91 -11.24
CA ILE A 98 -5.42 19.14 -12.01
C ILE A 98 -6.20 18.85 -13.31
N SER A 99 -5.80 17.79 -14.03
CA SER A 99 -6.44 17.38 -15.29
C SER A 99 -7.91 16.97 -15.10
N ASN A 100 -8.27 16.54 -13.92
CA ASN A 100 -9.62 16.10 -13.56
C ASN A 100 -10.39 17.14 -12.72
N HIS A 101 -9.87 18.37 -12.59
CA HIS A 101 -10.48 19.44 -11.80
C HIS A 101 -10.70 19.07 -10.32
N VAL A 102 -9.81 18.26 -9.74
CA VAL A 102 -9.82 17.89 -8.32
C VAL A 102 -8.92 18.85 -7.57
N GLU A 103 -9.48 19.59 -6.63
CA GLU A 103 -8.77 20.61 -5.85
C GLU A 103 -7.90 19.98 -4.75
N ALA A 104 -8.44 19.02 -4.02
CA ALA A 104 -7.73 18.32 -2.94
C ALA A 104 -8.16 16.87 -2.83
N SER A 105 -7.28 16.02 -2.29
CA SER A 105 -7.51 14.59 -2.13
C SER A 105 -6.94 14.07 -0.80
N LEU A 106 -7.72 13.23 -0.12
CA LEU A 106 -7.26 12.40 0.99
C LEU A 106 -6.83 11.03 0.45
N SER A 107 -5.60 10.62 0.73
CA SER A 107 -5.07 9.32 0.29
C SER A 107 -5.15 8.29 1.40
N PHE A 108 -6.05 7.32 1.26
CA PHE A 108 -6.15 6.19 2.19
C PHE A 108 -5.03 5.18 1.94
N PRO A 109 -4.49 4.55 3.00
CA PRO A 109 -3.48 3.52 2.85
C PRO A 109 -4.06 2.26 2.20
N THR A 110 -3.32 1.63 1.29
CA THR A 110 -3.73 0.37 0.64
C THR A 110 -3.26 -0.84 1.46
N MET A 111 -1.95 -1.12 1.49
CA MET A 111 -1.39 -2.27 2.21
C MET A 111 -1.53 -2.16 3.74
N PRO A 112 -1.37 -0.99 4.37
CA PRO A 112 -1.63 -0.85 5.80
C PRO A 112 -3.10 -1.07 6.18
N ARG A 113 -4.00 -1.09 5.23
CA ARG A 113 -5.46 -1.21 5.40
C ARG A 113 -6.04 -0.02 6.19
N PHE A 114 -7.32 -0.06 6.47
CA PHE A 114 -8.00 1.04 7.17
C PHE A 114 -7.36 1.29 8.55
N CYS A 115 -7.00 2.54 8.82
CA CYS A 115 -6.38 2.99 10.08
C CYS A 115 -5.10 2.24 10.50
N GLY A 116 -4.42 1.52 9.61
CA GLY A 116 -3.22 0.75 9.96
C GLY A 116 -3.53 -0.64 10.54
N GLN A 117 -4.67 -1.22 10.22
CA GLN A 117 -5.12 -2.52 10.74
C GLN A 117 -4.08 -3.63 10.52
N THR A 118 -3.35 -3.63 9.41
CA THR A 118 -2.26 -4.59 9.15
C THR A 118 -1.23 -4.59 10.28
N PHE A 119 -0.86 -3.42 10.77
CA PHE A 119 0.10 -3.30 11.88
C PHE A 119 -0.54 -3.59 13.25
N ALA A 120 -1.85 -3.35 13.39
CA ALA A 120 -2.58 -3.73 14.59
C ALA A 120 -2.74 -5.25 14.76
N GLU A 121 -2.70 -6.00 13.67
CA GLU A 121 -2.75 -7.47 13.66
C GLU A 121 -1.35 -8.12 13.71
N ALA A 122 -0.27 -7.34 13.57
CA ALA A 122 1.11 -7.84 13.54
C ALA A 122 1.55 -8.48 14.85
N GLU A 123 2.44 -9.48 14.75
CA GLU A 123 3.01 -10.17 15.91
C GLU A 123 4.13 -9.34 16.57
N ASP A 124 5.03 -8.76 15.78
CA ASP A 124 6.12 -7.92 16.25
C ASP A 124 5.64 -6.48 16.46
N ARG A 125 5.23 -6.14 17.69
CA ARG A 125 4.72 -4.82 18.08
C ARG A 125 5.74 -3.70 17.95
N GLU A 126 7.03 -3.96 18.13
CA GLU A 126 8.07 -2.95 17.96
C GLU A 126 8.26 -2.60 16.48
N LEU A 127 8.30 -3.60 15.61
CA LEU A 127 8.31 -3.41 14.15
C LEU A 127 7.04 -2.73 13.68
N ALA A 128 5.86 -3.15 14.15
CA ALA A 128 4.57 -2.55 13.79
C ALA A 128 4.52 -1.05 14.11
N LEU A 129 4.97 -0.65 15.32
CA LEU A 129 5.04 0.76 15.70
C LEU A 129 6.02 1.55 14.82
N ALA A 130 7.17 0.95 14.50
CA ALA A 130 8.13 1.58 13.58
C ALA A 130 7.54 1.76 12.18
N CYS A 131 6.74 0.81 11.68
CA CYS A 131 6.03 0.92 10.43
C CYS A 131 4.96 2.03 10.45
N VAL A 132 4.18 2.14 11.52
CA VAL A 132 3.20 3.24 11.69
C VAL A 132 3.91 4.60 11.60
N LYS A 133 5.00 4.80 12.32
CA LYS A 133 5.78 6.05 12.29
C LYS A 133 6.36 6.32 10.91
N ALA A 134 7.01 5.34 10.31
CA ALA A 134 7.58 5.48 8.97
C ALA A 134 6.54 5.83 7.90
N TYR A 135 5.34 5.25 7.98
CA TYR A 135 4.23 5.59 7.09
C TYR A 135 3.78 7.04 7.29
N ASN A 136 3.61 7.47 8.56
CA ASN A 136 3.15 8.82 8.86
C ASN A 136 4.17 9.88 8.43
N ASP A 137 5.46 9.64 8.70
CA ASP A 137 6.55 10.53 8.26
C ASP A 137 6.58 10.64 6.73
N PHE A 138 6.48 9.52 6.01
CA PHE A 138 6.38 9.51 4.55
C PHE A 138 5.16 10.29 4.04
N MET A 139 3.99 10.11 4.66
CA MET A 139 2.77 10.80 4.25
C MET A 139 2.88 12.31 4.40
N VAL A 140 3.47 12.78 5.48
CA VAL A 140 3.60 14.22 5.76
C VAL A 140 4.72 14.85 4.94
N GLU A 141 5.90 14.22 4.92
CA GLU A 141 7.11 14.83 4.37
C GLU A 141 7.25 14.62 2.86
N GLU A 142 6.82 13.46 2.34
CA GLU A 142 7.08 13.11 0.95
C GLU A 142 5.81 13.09 0.10
N TRP A 143 4.78 12.31 0.50
CA TRP A 143 3.58 12.18 -0.32
C TRP A 143 2.80 13.49 -0.42
N CYS A 144 2.63 14.20 0.68
CA CYS A 144 1.87 15.45 0.76
C CYS A 144 2.76 16.72 0.76
N GLY A 145 4.03 16.60 1.17
CA GLY A 145 4.90 17.73 1.48
C GLY A 145 5.00 18.79 0.39
N ASP A 146 5.26 18.38 -0.85
CA ASP A 146 5.44 19.29 -2.00
C ASP A 146 4.16 19.53 -2.81
N SER A 147 2.99 19.16 -2.29
CA SER A 147 1.72 19.22 -3.04
C SER A 147 1.01 20.58 -2.99
N ASN A 148 1.55 21.57 -2.28
CA ASN A 148 0.88 22.87 -2.02
C ASN A 148 -0.54 22.71 -1.44
N GLY A 149 -0.76 21.68 -0.60
CA GLY A 149 -2.05 21.40 0.01
C GLY A 149 -3.05 20.63 -0.85
N ALA A 150 -2.66 20.21 -2.06
CA ALA A 150 -3.52 19.39 -2.91
C ALA A 150 -3.67 17.97 -2.38
N LEU A 151 -2.62 17.40 -1.75
CA LEU A 151 -2.67 16.12 -1.07
C LEU A 151 -2.73 16.35 0.43
N LEU A 152 -3.77 15.82 1.07
CA LEU A 152 -3.98 15.94 2.51
C LEU A 152 -3.51 14.66 3.20
N PRO A 153 -2.62 14.75 4.22
CA PRO A 153 -2.09 13.57 4.88
C PRO A 153 -3.17 12.89 5.72
N LEU A 154 -3.34 11.59 5.50
CA LEU A 154 -4.14 10.73 6.35
C LEU A 154 -3.21 9.78 7.08
N ILE A 155 -2.96 10.06 8.34
CA ILE A 155 -2.10 9.25 9.20
C ILE A 155 -2.82 7.98 9.67
N ILE A 156 -2.03 6.99 10.02
CA ILE A 156 -2.49 5.77 10.70
C ILE A 156 -2.03 5.79 12.16
N ILE A 157 -2.73 5.06 13.01
CA ILE A 157 -2.46 5.05 14.45
C ILE A 157 -2.20 3.64 14.98
N PRO A 158 -1.42 3.48 16.06
CA PRO A 158 -1.23 2.19 16.71
C PRO A 158 -2.49 1.79 17.48
N LEU A 159 -3.44 1.15 16.79
CA LEU A 159 -4.78 0.77 17.32
C LEU A 159 -4.77 -0.13 18.56
N TRP A 160 -3.62 -0.71 18.91
CA TRP A 160 -3.45 -1.61 20.06
C TRP A 160 -3.05 -0.90 21.35
N ASP A 161 -2.76 0.41 21.30
CA ASP A 161 -2.28 1.16 22.45
C ASP A 161 -2.71 2.64 22.34
N ALA A 162 -3.59 3.06 23.26
CA ALA A 162 -4.17 4.40 23.24
C ALA A 162 -3.15 5.49 23.60
N ASP A 163 -2.19 5.18 24.46
CA ASP A 163 -1.17 6.16 24.89
C ASP A 163 -0.16 6.40 23.74
N LEU A 164 0.21 5.35 23.01
CA LEU A 164 1.03 5.48 21.80
C LEU A 164 0.28 6.18 20.66
N ALA A 165 -1.04 6.04 20.58
CA ALA A 165 -1.84 6.72 19.58
C ALA A 165 -2.01 8.22 19.87
N ALA A 166 -1.88 8.64 21.12
CA ALA A 166 -1.96 10.03 21.54
C ALA A 166 -0.62 10.78 21.54
N ALA A 167 0.50 10.05 21.43
CA ALA A 167 1.85 10.61 21.45
C ALA A 167 2.32 11.08 20.08
#